data_100340076aab87689db6e70b052ccf04
#
_entry.id   100340076aab87689db6e70b052ccf04
#
_cell.length_a   1.000
_cell.length_b   1.000
_cell.length_c   1.000
_cell.angle_alpha   90.00
_cell.angle_beta   90.00
_cell.angle_gamma   90.00
#
_symmetry.space_group_name_H-M   'P 1'
#
loop_
_entity.id
_entity.type
_entity.pdbx_description
1 polymer ?
#
loop_
_entity_poly.entity_id
_entity_poly.type
_entity_poly.pdbx_seq_one_letter_code
_entity_poly.pdbx_strand_id
1 'polypeptide(L)'
;MKQYNKNQLIRSNKIEWQSLTSIDEGDVRGVYVKSLMFDDETNRSPTILLKFEAGASYPLHTHPAGEEVFVLEGDIHLGKDHLHAGDYLFTAPDNLHAARTDGGCIVFLKAPKATEFVKR
;
A
#
# COMPACT_ATOMS: atom_id res chain seq x y z
N MET A 1 -24.35 6.95 -8.02
CA MET A 1 -23.71 6.23 -9.15
C MET A 1 -22.27 5.93 -8.82
N LYS A 2 -21.90 4.68 -8.94
CA LYS A 2 -20.52 4.30 -8.64
C LYS A 2 -19.61 4.72 -9.77
N GLN A 3 -18.44 5.23 -9.41
CA GLN A 3 -17.46 5.64 -10.40
C GLN A 3 -16.89 4.46 -11.21
N TYR A 4 -17.15 3.22 -10.80
CA TYR A 4 -16.76 2.04 -11.57
C TYR A 4 -17.42 2.02 -12.96
N ASN A 5 -18.42 2.86 -13.19
CA ASN A 5 -19.02 2.99 -14.51
C ASN A 5 -18.19 3.85 -15.45
N LYS A 6 -17.10 4.44 -14.97
CA LYS A 6 -16.24 5.30 -15.77
C LYS A 6 -14.84 4.72 -15.83
N ASN A 7 -14.24 4.80 -17.00
CA ASN A 7 -12.82 4.44 -17.12
C ASN A 7 -11.98 5.48 -16.42
N GLN A 8 -10.92 5.02 -15.78
CA GLN A 8 -9.92 5.89 -15.17
C GLN A 8 -8.55 5.54 -15.76
N LEU A 9 -7.93 6.51 -16.40
CA LEU A 9 -6.59 6.32 -16.94
C LEU A 9 -5.62 7.15 -16.11
N ILE A 10 -4.63 6.49 -15.52
CA ILE A 10 -3.57 7.15 -14.78
C ILE A 10 -2.24 6.80 -15.42
N ARG A 11 -1.49 7.82 -15.78
CA ARG A 11 -0.13 7.64 -16.26
C ARG A 11 0.80 7.86 -15.07
N SER A 12 1.15 6.77 -14.40
CA SER A 12 1.83 6.86 -13.10
C SER A 12 3.16 7.58 -13.16
N ASN A 13 3.81 7.59 -14.34
CA ASN A 13 5.07 8.31 -14.50
C ASN A 13 4.87 9.82 -14.64
N LYS A 14 3.62 10.27 -14.73
CA LYS A 14 3.30 11.70 -14.89
C LYS A 14 2.74 12.32 -13.61
N ILE A 15 2.60 11.55 -12.54
CA ILE A 15 2.12 12.06 -11.26
C ILE A 15 3.21 11.93 -10.22
N GLU A 16 3.16 12.81 -9.22
CA GLU A 16 4.16 12.86 -8.17
C GLU A 16 3.87 11.85 -7.07
N TRP A 17 4.94 11.33 -6.47
CA TRP A 17 4.81 10.56 -5.26
C TRP A 17 4.43 11.48 -4.11
N GLN A 18 3.48 11.05 -3.28
CA GLN A 18 3.08 11.80 -2.09
C GLN A 18 3.56 11.06 -0.86
N SER A 19 4.20 11.80 0.06
CA SER A 19 4.69 11.21 1.29
C SER A 19 3.55 10.83 2.22
N LEU A 20 3.66 9.70 2.89
CA LEU A 20 2.73 9.27 3.92
C LEU A 20 3.09 9.77 5.31
N THR A 21 4.10 10.63 5.45
CA THR A 21 4.51 11.16 6.76
C THR A 21 3.39 11.91 7.47
N SER A 22 2.41 12.43 6.74
CA SER A 22 1.31 13.18 7.33
C SER A 22 0.20 12.29 7.91
N ILE A 23 0.31 10.99 7.74
CA ILE A 23 -0.66 10.07 8.31
C ILE A 23 -0.41 9.97 9.80
N ASP A 24 -1.47 10.10 10.59
CA ASP A 24 -1.38 10.23 12.03
C ASP A 24 -0.99 8.97 12.77
N GLU A 25 -1.17 7.82 12.17
CA GLU A 25 -1.08 6.55 12.85
C GLU A 25 0.36 6.04 12.81
N GLY A 26 1.13 6.34 13.81
CA GLY A 26 2.49 5.84 13.93
C GLY A 26 3.48 6.61 13.08
N ASP A 27 4.69 6.10 13.05
CA ASP A 27 5.80 6.74 12.36
C ASP A 27 5.97 6.11 10.98
N VAL A 28 5.49 6.82 9.96
CA VAL A 28 5.56 6.36 8.57
C VAL A 28 6.46 7.29 7.78
N ARG A 29 7.76 7.03 7.82
CA ARG A 29 8.75 7.80 7.07
C ARG A 29 9.31 6.99 5.93
N GLY A 30 9.63 7.67 4.84
CA GLY A 30 10.23 7.02 3.69
C GLY A 30 9.27 6.16 2.91
N VAL A 31 7.96 6.39 3.08
CA VAL A 31 6.93 5.67 2.35
C VAL A 31 6.11 6.68 1.56
N TYR A 32 5.93 6.40 0.28
CA TYR A 32 5.27 7.31 -0.66
C TYR A 32 4.19 6.56 -1.42
N VAL A 33 3.19 7.31 -1.88
CA VAL A 33 2.02 6.73 -2.55
C VAL A 33 1.73 7.45 -3.85
N LYS A 34 1.27 6.68 -4.85
CA LYS A 34 0.58 7.20 -6.03
C LYS A 34 -0.77 6.52 -6.10
N SER A 35 -1.82 7.32 -6.23
CA SER A 35 -3.17 6.79 -6.40
C SER A 35 -3.34 6.30 -7.84
N LEU A 36 -3.85 5.09 -8.03
CA LEU A 36 -4.13 4.56 -9.36
C LEU A 36 -5.62 4.57 -9.67
N MET A 37 -6.43 4.04 -8.76
CA MET A 37 -7.87 4.08 -8.93
C MET A 37 -8.47 4.75 -7.72
N PHE A 38 -9.34 5.72 -7.93
CA PHE A 38 -9.97 6.47 -6.85
C PHE A 38 -11.46 6.12 -6.77
N ASP A 39 -11.94 5.87 -5.57
CA ASP A 39 -13.34 5.60 -5.29
C ASP A 39 -13.93 6.80 -4.58
N ASP A 40 -14.79 7.56 -5.28
CA ASP A 40 -15.37 8.77 -4.72
C ASP A 40 -16.47 8.48 -3.69
N GLU A 41 -17.02 7.28 -3.65
CA GLU A 41 -17.99 6.92 -2.61
C GLU A 41 -17.33 6.78 -1.25
N THR A 42 -16.10 6.27 -1.21
CA THR A 42 -15.37 6.09 0.03
C THR A 42 -14.31 7.18 0.24
N ASN A 43 -14.12 8.02 -0.78
CA ASN A 43 -13.12 9.09 -0.79
C ASN A 43 -11.71 8.56 -0.53
N ARG A 44 -11.36 7.43 -1.14
CA ARG A 44 -10.04 6.84 -1.02
C ARG A 44 -9.69 6.06 -2.27
N SER A 45 -8.43 5.69 -2.40
CA SER A 45 -7.94 4.89 -3.51
C SER A 45 -7.69 3.46 -3.04
N PRO A 46 -8.54 2.50 -3.45
CA PRO A 46 -8.29 1.10 -3.10
C PRO A 46 -7.10 0.50 -3.84
N THR A 47 -6.68 1.12 -4.94
CA THR A 47 -5.58 0.63 -5.76
C THR A 47 -4.51 1.70 -5.86
N ILE A 48 -3.31 1.39 -5.41
CA ILE A 48 -2.20 2.35 -5.31
C ILE A 48 -0.87 1.71 -5.67
N LEU A 49 0.12 2.57 -5.90
CA LEU A 49 1.52 2.17 -5.83
C LEU A 49 2.10 2.72 -4.54
N LEU A 50 2.90 1.91 -3.86
CA LEU A 50 3.67 2.35 -2.71
C LEU A 50 5.15 2.21 -3.03
N LYS A 51 5.92 3.19 -2.61
CA LYS A 51 7.38 3.16 -2.67
C LYS A 51 7.93 3.30 -1.27
N PHE A 52 8.83 2.39 -0.90
CA PHE A 52 9.54 2.42 0.36
C PHE A 52 11.00 2.75 0.09
N GLU A 53 11.53 3.74 0.77
CA GLU A 53 12.97 3.98 0.76
C GLU A 53 13.70 2.87 1.51
N ALA A 54 14.98 2.71 1.23
CA ALA A 54 15.80 1.71 1.94
C ALA A 54 15.68 1.94 3.46
N GLY A 55 15.41 0.86 4.18
CA GLY A 55 15.28 0.90 5.63
C GLY A 55 13.92 1.37 6.15
N ALA A 56 12.99 1.72 5.26
CA ALA A 56 11.68 2.19 5.69
C ALA A 56 10.82 1.05 6.22
N SER A 57 9.85 1.42 7.05
CA SER A 57 8.91 0.47 7.63
C SER A 57 7.53 1.08 7.75
N TYR A 58 6.54 0.20 7.91
CA TYR A 58 5.15 0.59 8.09
C TYR A 58 4.64 -0.15 9.33
N PRO A 59 3.98 0.54 10.27
CA PRO A 59 3.66 -0.06 11.57
C PRO A 59 2.63 -1.18 11.46
N LEU A 60 2.53 -1.96 12.53
CA LEU A 60 1.62 -3.09 12.61
C LEU A 60 0.20 -2.67 12.32
N HIS A 61 -0.46 -3.38 11.43
CA HIS A 61 -1.79 -3.02 10.95
C HIS A 61 -2.53 -4.23 10.42
N THR A 62 -3.81 -4.04 10.12
CA THR A 62 -4.63 -5.05 9.49
C THR A 62 -5.41 -4.42 8.35
N HIS A 63 -5.88 -5.23 7.42
CA HIS A 63 -6.73 -4.82 6.31
C HIS A 63 -8.07 -5.52 6.43
N PRO A 64 -9.14 -4.82 6.85
CA PRO A 64 -10.43 -5.47 7.13
C PRO A 64 -11.03 -6.27 5.97
N ALA A 65 -10.74 -5.88 4.73
CA ALA A 65 -11.23 -6.58 3.55
C ALA A 65 -10.13 -7.34 2.81
N GLY A 66 -8.97 -7.51 3.45
CA GLY A 66 -7.82 -8.14 2.81
C GLY A 66 -7.00 -7.17 1.97
N GLU A 67 -5.89 -7.66 1.48
CA GLU A 67 -4.95 -6.86 0.71
C GLU A 67 -4.24 -7.72 -0.31
N GLU A 68 -4.07 -7.19 -1.52
CA GLU A 68 -3.24 -7.82 -2.54
C GLU A 68 -2.00 -6.95 -2.76
N VAL A 69 -0.84 -7.59 -2.78
CA VAL A 69 0.44 -6.91 -3.02
C VAL A 69 1.18 -7.64 -4.13
N PHE A 70 1.65 -6.90 -5.10
CA PHE A 70 2.56 -7.41 -6.13
C PHE A 70 3.81 -6.55 -6.13
N VAL A 71 4.98 -7.18 -5.94
CA VAL A 71 6.24 -6.44 -5.86
C VAL A 71 6.76 -6.17 -7.27
N LEU A 72 6.94 -4.89 -7.59
CA LEU A 72 7.44 -4.46 -8.88
C LEU A 72 8.97 -4.33 -8.89
N GLU A 73 9.54 -3.81 -7.81
CA GLU A 73 10.99 -3.61 -7.67
C GLU A 73 11.39 -3.82 -6.22
N GLY A 74 12.58 -4.35 -6.02
CA GLY A 74 13.16 -4.49 -4.69
C GLY A 74 12.56 -5.64 -3.91
N ASP A 75 12.48 -5.47 -2.60
CA ASP A 75 11.98 -6.51 -1.71
C ASP A 75 11.24 -5.88 -0.53
N ILE A 76 10.34 -6.66 0.06
CA ILE A 76 9.57 -6.21 1.22
C ILE A 76 9.29 -7.41 2.12
N HIS A 77 9.40 -7.17 3.43
CA HIS A 77 8.96 -8.14 4.43
C HIS A 77 7.56 -7.74 4.90
N LEU A 78 6.61 -8.65 4.74
CA LEU A 78 5.24 -8.46 5.21
C LEU A 78 4.97 -9.56 6.23
N GLY A 79 5.02 -9.20 7.51
CA GLY A 79 4.95 -10.19 8.57
C GLY A 79 6.12 -11.16 8.43
N LYS A 80 5.81 -12.45 8.32
CA LYS A 80 6.82 -13.49 8.18
C LYS A 80 7.26 -13.73 6.74
N ASP A 81 6.60 -13.13 5.79
CA ASP A 81 6.85 -13.39 4.36
C ASP A 81 7.81 -12.36 3.79
N HIS A 82 8.83 -12.83 3.10
CA HIS A 82 9.82 -11.98 2.43
C HIS A 82 9.59 -12.08 0.94
N LEU A 83 9.10 -10.99 0.33
CA LEU A 83 8.73 -10.93 -1.06
C LEU A 83 9.80 -10.20 -1.87
N HIS A 84 10.03 -10.68 -3.08
CA HIS A 84 10.96 -10.06 -4.05
C HIS A 84 10.18 -9.65 -5.29
N ALA A 85 10.82 -8.90 -6.17
CA ALA A 85 10.19 -8.47 -7.43
C ALA A 85 9.59 -9.67 -8.14
N GLY A 86 8.34 -9.53 -8.56
CA GLY A 86 7.58 -10.60 -9.19
C GLY A 86 6.75 -11.46 -8.25
N ASP A 87 6.90 -11.27 -6.93
CA ASP A 87 6.12 -12.04 -5.96
C ASP A 87 4.78 -11.36 -5.66
N TYR A 88 3.79 -12.18 -5.39
CA TYR A 88 2.43 -11.76 -5.07
C TYR A 88 2.02 -12.35 -3.73
N LEU A 89 1.35 -11.55 -2.91
CA LEU A 89 0.80 -12.00 -1.63
C LEU A 89 -0.63 -11.49 -1.49
N PHE A 90 -1.55 -12.40 -1.18
CA PHE A 90 -2.87 -12.02 -0.69
C PHE A 90 -2.88 -12.18 0.83
N THR A 91 -3.14 -11.09 1.54
CA THR A 91 -3.29 -11.12 2.99
C THR A 91 -4.79 -11.17 3.30
N ALA A 92 -5.21 -12.22 3.97
CA ALA A 92 -6.62 -12.42 4.30
C ALA A 92 -7.10 -11.32 5.26
N PRO A 93 -8.41 -11.02 5.28
CA PRO A 93 -8.94 -10.00 6.19
C PRO A 93 -8.54 -10.26 7.63
N ASP A 94 -8.24 -9.16 8.33
CA ASP A 94 -7.97 -9.13 9.77
C ASP A 94 -6.69 -9.83 10.22
N ASN A 95 -5.85 -10.27 9.30
CA ASN A 95 -4.51 -10.75 9.67
C ASN A 95 -3.59 -9.56 9.90
N LEU A 96 -2.87 -9.60 11.00
CA LEU A 96 -1.95 -8.53 11.38
C LEU A 96 -0.59 -8.70 10.71
N HIS A 97 -0.04 -7.61 10.21
CA HIS A 97 1.36 -7.61 9.79
C HIS A 97 1.93 -6.19 9.86
N ALA A 98 3.24 -6.13 9.93
CA ALA A 98 3.99 -4.90 9.71
C ALA A 98 4.78 -5.09 8.41
N ALA A 99 5.18 -3.98 7.82
CA ALA A 99 5.97 -4.02 6.59
C ALA A 99 7.33 -3.39 6.85
N ARG A 100 8.38 -3.91 6.22
CA ARG A 100 9.69 -3.28 6.22
C ARG A 100 10.47 -3.71 4.99
N THR A 101 11.43 -2.90 4.63
CA THR A 101 12.33 -3.21 3.53
C THR A 101 13.75 -2.86 3.94
N ASP A 102 14.72 -3.61 3.44
CA ASP A 102 16.11 -3.29 3.67
C ASP A 102 16.66 -2.39 2.57
N GLY A 103 16.42 -2.75 1.32
CA GLY A 103 16.98 -2.03 0.18
C GLY A 103 16.01 -1.11 -0.54
N GLY A 104 14.76 -1.04 -0.11
CA GLY A 104 13.74 -0.26 -0.77
C GLY A 104 12.93 -1.11 -1.73
N CYS A 105 11.72 -0.62 -2.07
CA CYS A 105 10.87 -1.36 -2.99
C CYS A 105 9.79 -0.46 -3.57
N ILE A 106 9.17 -0.96 -4.65
CA ILE A 106 7.94 -0.41 -5.21
C ILE A 106 6.98 -1.57 -5.34
N VAL A 107 5.78 -1.40 -4.79
CA VAL A 107 4.75 -2.44 -4.82
C VAL A 107 3.45 -1.88 -5.39
N PHE A 108 2.71 -2.73 -6.10
CA PHE A 108 1.33 -2.49 -6.48
C PHE A 108 0.46 -3.10 -5.39
N LEU A 109 -0.52 -2.35 -4.92
CA LEU A 109 -1.31 -2.75 -3.77
C LEU A 109 -2.78 -2.47 -4.01
N LYS A 110 -3.62 -3.44 -3.66
CA LYS A 110 -5.06 -3.26 -3.68
C LYS A 110 -5.64 -3.65 -2.33
N ALA A 111 -6.32 -2.70 -1.69
CA ALA A 111 -6.99 -2.92 -0.41
C ALA A 111 -8.37 -2.29 -0.49
N PRO A 112 -9.45 -3.11 -0.60
CA PRO A 112 -10.80 -2.57 -0.79
C PRO A 112 -11.28 -1.67 0.35
N LYS A 113 -10.78 -1.88 1.57
CA LYS A 113 -11.11 -1.04 2.72
C LYS A 113 -9.86 -0.43 3.33
N ALA A 114 -10.06 0.64 4.07
CA ALA A 114 -8.95 1.36 4.69
C ALA A 114 -8.20 0.48 5.68
N THR A 115 -6.89 0.69 5.76
CA THR A 115 -6.00 0.06 6.72
C THR A 115 -6.40 0.47 8.14
N GLU A 116 -6.33 -0.48 9.08
CA GLU A 116 -6.53 -0.21 10.49
C GLU A 116 -5.25 -0.52 11.25
N PHE A 117 -4.73 0.48 11.94
CA PHE A 117 -3.52 0.33 12.71
C PHE A 117 -3.81 -0.23 14.09
N VAL A 118 -2.85 -0.97 14.62
CA VAL A 118 -2.95 -1.50 15.98
C VAL A 118 -2.71 -0.36 16.94
N LYS A 119 -3.64 -0.15 17.84
CA LYS A 119 -3.52 0.88 18.87
C LYS A 119 -2.84 0.32 20.10
N ARG A 120 -2.04 1.16 20.73
CA ARG A 120 -1.32 0.78 21.92
C ARG A 120 -1.73 1.62 23.10
#